data_0ef13b1ada51e2b1746b4ef8c0b5ff0c
#
_entry.id   0ef13b1ada51e2b1746b4ef8c0b5ff0c
#
_cell.length_a   1.000
_cell.length_b   1.000
_cell.length_c   1.000
_cell.angle_alpha   90.00
_cell.angle_beta   90.00
_cell.angle_gamma   90.00
#
_symmetry.space_group_name_H-M   'P 1'
#
loop_
_entity.id
_entity.type
_entity.pdbx_description
1 polymer ?
#
loop_
_entity_poly.entity_id
_entity_poly.type
_entity_poly.pdbx_seq_one_letter_code
_entity_poly.pdbx_strand_id
1 'polypeptide(L)'
;MGHHVALEELLQPTMDEIDAISSRGGASVGVPTGFADLDAATNGMHPGQMIVVAARPGLGKSTLGLDFARSCSIKHGMTSAVFSLEMSKSEIVMRLLSAEARIRLADMRAGRMSDEDWTRMARRMSEISEAPLFIDDSPN
;
A
#
# COMPACT_ATOMS: atom_id res chain seq x y z
N MET A 1 -2.40 -15.71 25.65
CA MET A 1 -2.39 -17.17 25.66
C MET A 1 -3.03 -17.70 24.38
N GLY A 2 -2.33 -18.57 23.68
CA GLY A 2 -2.87 -19.20 22.49
C GLY A 2 -3.92 -20.25 22.86
N HIS A 3 -5.00 -20.28 22.11
CA HIS A 3 -5.97 -21.35 22.21
C HIS A 3 -5.59 -22.46 21.26
N HIS A 4 -5.55 -23.70 21.78
CA HIS A 4 -5.31 -24.90 20.97
C HIS A 4 -6.66 -25.45 20.55
N VAL A 5 -6.86 -25.52 19.23
CA VAL A 5 -8.08 -26.07 18.64
C VAL A 5 -7.75 -27.34 17.89
N ALA A 6 -8.53 -28.39 18.08
CA ALA A 6 -8.31 -29.67 17.38
C ALA A 6 -8.58 -29.51 15.88
N LEU A 7 -7.83 -30.20 15.05
CA LEU A 7 -8.00 -30.23 13.61
C LEU A 7 -9.44 -30.49 13.19
N GLU A 8 -10.07 -31.45 13.87
CA GLU A 8 -11.46 -31.85 13.60
C GLU A 8 -12.42 -30.65 13.65
N GLU A 9 -12.21 -29.74 14.61
CA GLU A 9 -13.07 -28.57 14.78
C GLU A 9 -12.86 -27.52 13.68
N LEU A 10 -11.73 -27.59 13.00
CA LEU A 10 -11.35 -26.62 11.96
C LEU A 10 -11.72 -27.08 10.54
N LEU A 11 -12.04 -28.37 10.36
CA LEU A 11 -12.27 -28.92 9.01
C LEU A 11 -13.50 -28.34 8.32
N GLN A 12 -14.64 -28.30 9.01
CA GLN A 12 -15.86 -27.78 8.41
C GLN A 12 -15.78 -26.28 8.13
N PRO A 13 -15.30 -25.42 9.05
CA PRO A 13 -15.09 -24.00 8.73
C PRO A 13 -14.16 -23.78 7.55
N THR A 14 -13.12 -24.59 7.41
CA THR A 14 -12.17 -24.50 6.29
C THR A 14 -12.83 -24.89 4.97
N MET A 15 -13.64 -25.95 4.98
CA MET A 15 -14.41 -26.35 3.79
C MET A 15 -15.37 -25.26 3.36
N ASP A 16 -16.05 -24.61 4.31
CA ASP A 16 -16.97 -23.51 4.03
C ASP A 16 -16.23 -22.33 3.41
N GLU A 17 -15.03 -22.03 3.91
CA GLU A 17 -14.19 -20.98 3.35
C GLU A 17 -13.75 -21.30 1.90
N ILE A 18 -13.31 -22.54 1.66
CA ILE A 18 -12.92 -22.98 0.32
C ILE A 18 -14.12 -22.89 -0.65
N ASP A 19 -15.29 -23.30 -0.20
CA ASP A 19 -16.51 -23.23 -0.99
C ASP A 19 -16.88 -21.77 -1.32
N ALA A 20 -16.75 -20.88 -0.34
CA ALA A 20 -16.97 -19.45 -0.54
C ALA A 20 -16.01 -18.84 -1.57
N ILE A 21 -14.73 -19.23 -1.53
CA ILE A 21 -13.71 -18.82 -2.51
C ILE A 21 -14.10 -19.31 -3.91
N SER A 22 -14.50 -20.57 -4.03
CA SER A 22 -14.93 -21.18 -5.31
C SER A 22 -16.15 -20.45 -5.87
N SER A 23 -17.11 -20.09 -5.03
CA SER A 23 -18.33 -19.38 -5.43
C SER A 23 -18.05 -17.98 -5.96
N ARG A 24 -16.94 -17.37 -5.54
CA ARG A 24 -16.50 -16.07 -6.03
C ARG A 24 -15.60 -16.15 -7.27
N GLY A 25 -15.49 -17.31 -7.90
CA GLY A 25 -14.68 -17.51 -9.08
C GLY A 25 -13.18 -17.66 -8.81
N GLY A 26 -12.83 -18.11 -7.60
CA GLY A 26 -11.45 -18.35 -7.21
C GLY A 26 -10.65 -17.12 -6.77
N ALA A 27 -11.29 -15.95 -6.70
CA ALA A 27 -10.63 -14.72 -6.28
C ALA A 27 -10.74 -14.55 -4.77
N SER A 28 -9.67 -14.86 -4.06
CA SER A 28 -9.51 -14.42 -2.67
C SER A 28 -9.07 -12.97 -2.70
N VAL A 29 -9.87 -12.07 -2.14
CA VAL A 29 -9.61 -10.63 -2.24
C VAL A 29 -8.76 -10.18 -1.06
N GLY A 30 -7.44 -10.25 -1.22
CA GLY A 30 -6.51 -9.57 -0.33
C GLY A 30 -6.41 -8.09 -0.68
N VAL A 31 -5.60 -7.36 0.07
CA VAL A 31 -5.32 -5.95 -0.22
C VAL A 31 -4.49 -5.87 -1.50
N PRO A 32 -4.98 -5.19 -2.56
CA PRO A 32 -4.23 -5.08 -3.81
C PRO A 32 -2.96 -4.25 -3.66
N THR A 33 -1.87 -4.71 -4.29
CA THR A 33 -0.62 -3.95 -4.34
C THR A 33 -0.67 -2.80 -5.34
N GLY A 34 -1.60 -2.85 -6.27
CA GLY A 34 -1.71 -1.91 -7.39
C GLY A 34 -0.97 -2.36 -8.64
N PHE A 35 -0.24 -3.47 -8.58
CA PHE A 35 0.43 -4.07 -9.72
C PHE A 35 -0.34 -5.32 -10.15
N ALA A 36 -1.02 -5.24 -11.29
CA ALA A 36 -1.98 -6.25 -11.72
C ALA A 36 -1.38 -7.66 -11.80
N ASP A 37 -0.19 -7.80 -12.36
CA ASP A 37 0.45 -9.10 -12.50
C ASP A 37 0.86 -9.68 -11.14
N LEU A 38 1.33 -8.84 -10.24
CA LEU A 38 1.68 -9.26 -8.88
C LEU A 38 0.42 -9.68 -8.11
N ASP A 39 -0.65 -8.92 -8.23
CA ASP A 39 -1.92 -9.23 -7.58
C ASP A 39 -2.53 -10.52 -8.12
N ALA A 40 -2.40 -10.78 -9.41
CA ALA A 40 -2.82 -12.03 -10.02
C ALA A 40 -2.03 -13.23 -9.48
N ALA A 41 -0.72 -13.05 -9.23
CA ALA A 41 0.13 -14.11 -8.72
C ALA A 41 -0.08 -14.39 -7.24
N THR A 42 -0.41 -13.37 -6.43
CA THR A 42 -0.49 -13.47 -4.97
C THR A 42 -1.91 -13.41 -4.42
N ASN A 43 -2.88 -13.03 -5.22
CA ASN A 43 -4.25 -12.69 -4.80
C ASN A 43 -4.28 -11.52 -3.79
N GLY A 44 -3.30 -10.62 -3.87
CA GLY A 44 -3.16 -9.51 -2.95
C GLY A 44 -2.48 -9.88 -1.63
N MET A 45 -2.51 -8.96 -0.69
CA MET A 45 -1.90 -9.14 0.63
C MET A 45 -2.98 -9.50 1.64
N HIS A 46 -2.78 -10.60 2.37
CA HIS A 46 -3.79 -11.15 3.29
C HIS A 46 -3.42 -10.91 4.75
N PRO A 47 -4.42 -10.89 5.65
CA PRO A 47 -4.16 -10.77 7.08
C PRO A 47 -3.22 -11.88 7.60
N GLY A 48 -2.35 -11.51 8.54
CA GLY A 48 -1.41 -12.44 9.15
C GLY A 48 -0.17 -12.73 8.33
N GLN A 49 -0.06 -12.19 7.12
CA GLN A 49 1.13 -12.37 6.27
C GLN A 49 2.21 -11.35 6.60
N MET A 50 3.45 -11.79 6.52
CA MET A 50 4.62 -10.93 6.51
C MET A 50 5.26 -11.03 5.13
N ILE A 51 5.32 -9.92 4.42
CA ILE A 51 5.88 -9.84 3.06
C ILE A 51 7.20 -9.07 3.12
N VAL A 52 8.28 -9.72 2.70
CA VAL A 52 9.60 -9.11 2.71
C VAL A 52 9.99 -8.70 1.29
N VAL A 53 10.35 -7.42 1.14
CA VAL A 53 10.86 -6.88 -0.11
C VAL A 53 12.33 -6.56 0.10
N ALA A 54 13.19 -7.26 -0.62
CA ALA A 54 14.63 -7.10 -0.51
C ALA A 54 15.18 -6.57 -1.83
N ALA A 55 16.09 -5.61 -1.74
CA ALA A 55 16.76 -5.05 -2.90
C ALA A 55 18.07 -4.39 -2.46
N ARG A 56 18.98 -4.22 -3.41
CA ARG A 56 20.18 -3.44 -3.17
C ARG A 56 19.82 -1.98 -2.93
N PRO A 57 20.65 -1.21 -2.20
CA PRO A 57 20.38 0.22 -2.00
C PRO A 57 20.18 0.95 -3.35
N GLY A 58 19.21 1.87 -3.37
CA GLY A 58 18.92 2.68 -4.55
C GLY A 58 18.08 2.03 -5.64
N LEU A 59 17.53 0.84 -5.42
CA LEU A 59 16.71 0.14 -6.41
C LEU A 59 15.20 0.34 -6.26
N GLY A 60 14.79 1.31 -5.46
CA GLY A 60 13.37 1.66 -5.34
C GLY A 60 12.57 0.83 -4.35
N LYS A 61 13.21 0.16 -3.41
CA LYS A 61 12.56 -0.64 -2.38
C LYS A 61 11.53 0.15 -1.58
N SER A 62 11.92 1.32 -1.09
CA SER A 62 11.03 2.20 -0.33
C SER A 62 9.90 2.77 -1.21
N THR A 63 10.19 3.09 -2.45
CA THR A 63 9.20 3.54 -3.43
C THR A 63 8.13 2.47 -3.65
N LEU A 64 8.53 1.21 -3.76
CA LEU A 64 7.58 0.10 -3.91
C LEU A 64 6.66 -0.01 -2.70
N GLY A 65 7.23 0.11 -1.49
CA GLY A 65 6.44 0.10 -0.26
C GLY A 65 5.42 1.24 -0.21
N LEU A 66 5.80 2.43 -0.64
CA LEU A 66 4.89 3.56 -0.73
C LEU A 66 3.80 3.33 -1.79
N ASP A 67 4.13 2.68 -2.90
CA ASP A 67 3.13 2.33 -3.91
C ASP A 67 2.08 1.36 -3.36
N PHE A 68 2.48 0.41 -2.54
CA PHE A 68 1.56 -0.49 -1.85
C PHE A 68 0.63 0.29 -0.91
N ALA A 69 1.17 1.23 -0.15
CA ALA A 69 0.38 2.08 0.75
C ALA A 69 -0.59 2.98 -0.03
N ARG A 70 -0.18 3.52 -1.16
CA ARG A 70 -1.06 4.30 -2.04
C ARG A 70 -2.22 3.45 -2.57
N SER A 71 -1.93 2.26 -3.04
CA SER A 71 -2.96 1.32 -3.49
C SER A 71 -3.94 1.01 -2.38
N CYS A 72 -3.44 0.68 -1.21
CA CYS A 72 -4.27 0.32 -0.05
C CYS A 72 -5.17 1.48 0.40
N SER A 73 -4.59 2.64 0.67
CA SER A 73 -5.29 3.72 1.34
C SER A 73 -5.91 4.73 0.39
N ILE A 74 -5.21 5.12 -0.67
CA ILE A 74 -5.70 6.15 -1.59
C ILE A 74 -6.66 5.54 -2.61
N LYS A 75 -6.28 4.44 -3.23
CA LYS A 75 -7.09 3.81 -4.27
C LYS A 75 -8.26 2.99 -3.72
N HIS A 76 -8.05 2.27 -2.62
CA HIS A 76 -9.04 1.32 -2.09
C HIS A 76 -9.62 1.73 -0.74
N GLY A 77 -9.20 2.84 -0.16
CA GLY A 77 -9.80 3.38 1.08
C GLY A 77 -9.57 2.54 2.33
N MET A 78 -8.61 1.63 2.31
CA MET A 78 -8.26 0.82 3.47
C MET A 78 -7.14 1.47 4.26
N THR A 79 -7.12 1.24 5.57
CA THR A 79 -6.12 1.85 6.44
C THR A 79 -4.74 1.22 6.23
N SER A 80 -3.72 2.06 6.12
CA SER A 80 -2.33 1.62 6.11
C SER A 80 -1.47 2.55 6.96
N ALA A 81 -0.34 2.02 7.41
CA ALA A 81 0.64 2.78 8.17
C ALA A 81 2.04 2.54 7.59
N VAL A 82 2.79 3.61 7.42
CA VAL A 82 4.17 3.57 6.94
C VAL A 82 5.09 3.97 8.07
N PHE A 83 5.97 3.06 8.47
CA PHE A 83 7.01 3.33 9.46
C PHE A 83 8.35 3.42 8.73
N SER A 84 9.01 4.56 8.86
CA SER A 84 10.28 4.80 8.17
C SER A 84 11.38 5.18 9.15
N LEU A 85 12.51 4.48 9.03
CA LEU A 85 13.74 4.81 9.73
C LEU A 85 14.74 5.51 8.81
N GLU A 86 14.45 5.55 7.52
CA GLU A 86 15.34 6.06 6.47
C GLU A 86 14.91 7.44 5.98
N MET A 87 13.61 7.63 5.74
CA MET A 87 13.06 8.88 5.21
C MET A 87 12.23 9.61 6.27
N SER A 88 12.30 10.94 6.26
CA SER A 88 11.42 11.78 7.08
C SER A 88 9.98 11.77 6.54
N LYS A 89 9.03 12.17 7.38
CA LYS A 89 7.64 12.34 6.97
C LYS A 89 7.51 13.25 5.75
N SER A 90 8.25 14.37 5.75
CA SER A 90 8.23 15.33 4.64
C SER A 90 8.66 14.70 3.33
N GLU A 91 9.73 13.90 3.37
CA GLU A 91 10.21 13.19 2.18
C GLU A 91 9.19 12.18 1.67
N ILE A 92 8.56 11.45 2.55
CA ILE A 92 7.51 10.48 2.20
C ILE A 92 6.33 11.19 1.54
N VAL A 93 5.85 12.27 2.14
CA VAL A 93 4.71 13.02 1.59
C VAL A 93 5.05 13.63 0.22
N MET A 94 6.27 14.15 0.06
CA MET A 94 6.72 14.68 -1.21
C MET A 94 6.71 13.60 -2.31
N ARG A 95 7.16 12.39 -1.99
CA ARG A 95 7.14 11.26 -2.92
C ARG A 95 5.72 10.82 -3.25
N LEU A 96 4.84 10.80 -2.26
CA LEU A 96 3.43 10.47 -2.48
C LEU A 96 2.76 11.50 -3.40
N LEU A 97 2.98 12.78 -3.16
CA LEU A 97 2.42 13.85 -3.99
C LEU A 97 2.98 13.82 -5.41
N SER A 98 4.27 13.58 -5.56
CA SER A 98 4.90 13.41 -6.87
C SER A 98 4.19 12.33 -7.69
N ALA A 99 3.98 11.18 -7.07
CA ALA A 99 3.31 10.05 -7.73
C ALA A 99 1.83 10.34 -8.01
N GLU A 100 1.12 10.89 -7.04
CA GLU A 100 -0.31 11.13 -7.16
C GLU A 100 -0.65 12.28 -8.12
N ALA A 101 0.13 13.34 -8.12
CA ALA A 101 -0.08 14.51 -8.99
C ALA A 101 0.63 14.38 -10.33
N ARG A 102 1.43 13.33 -10.53
CA ARG A 102 2.21 13.07 -11.74
C ARG A 102 3.16 14.22 -12.06
N ILE A 103 3.91 14.64 -11.03
CA ILE A 103 4.94 15.67 -11.13
C ILE A 103 6.27 15.01 -10.79
N ARG A 104 7.30 15.25 -11.60
CA ARG A 104 8.61 14.65 -11.32
C ARG A 104 9.16 15.18 -10.00
N LEU A 105 9.63 14.28 -9.15
CA LEU A 105 10.19 14.63 -7.85
C LEU A 105 11.36 15.62 -7.97
N ALA A 106 12.18 15.45 -9.00
CA ALA A 106 13.28 16.38 -9.27
C ALA A 106 12.80 17.81 -9.53
N ASP A 107 11.68 17.98 -10.22
CA ASP A 107 11.12 19.30 -10.48
C ASP A 107 10.54 19.93 -9.21
N MET A 108 9.92 19.14 -8.36
CA MET A 108 9.43 19.60 -7.05
C MET A 108 10.59 20.09 -6.18
N ARG A 109 11.67 19.30 -6.11
CA ARG A 109 12.85 19.63 -5.30
C ARG A 109 13.62 20.83 -5.82
N ALA A 110 13.64 21.01 -7.13
CA ALA A 110 14.37 22.10 -7.76
C ALA A 110 13.56 23.40 -7.92
N GLY A 111 12.31 23.40 -7.49
CA GLY A 111 11.44 24.58 -7.64
C GLY A 111 11.05 24.85 -9.08
N ARG A 112 10.99 23.84 -9.94
CA ARG A 112 10.67 23.97 -11.36
C ARG A 112 9.26 23.52 -11.71
N MET A 113 8.32 23.72 -10.82
CA MET A 113 6.93 23.39 -11.09
C MET A 113 6.26 24.48 -11.90
N SER A 114 5.53 24.10 -12.94
CA SER A 114 4.71 25.02 -13.73
C SER A 114 3.44 25.39 -12.96
N ASP A 115 2.72 26.40 -13.46
CA ASP A 115 1.42 26.77 -12.88
C ASP A 115 0.43 25.61 -12.99
N GLU A 116 0.48 24.84 -14.08
CA GLU A 116 -0.33 23.64 -14.27
C GLU A 116 0.01 22.58 -13.23
N ASP A 117 1.30 22.40 -12.93
CA ASP A 117 1.75 21.46 -11.91
C ASP A 117 1.19 21.84 -10.54
N TRP A 118 1.25 23.12 -10.18
CA TRP A 118 0.70 23.63 -8.92
C TRP A 118 -0.81 23.39 -8.82
N THR A 119 -1.53 23.66 -9.89
CA THR A 119 -2.99 23.44 -9.95
C THR A 119 -3.33 21.98 -9.79
N ARG A 120 -2.62 21.09 -10.50
CA ARG A 120 -2.83 19.65 -10.45
C ARG A 120 -2.51 19.10 -9.06
N MET A 121 -1.43 19.58 -8.45
CA MET A 121 -1.05 19.18 -7.10
C MET A 121 -2.11 19.59 -6.08
N ALA A 122 -2.57 20.84 -6.12
CA ALA A 122 -3.59 21.34 -5.20
C ALA A 122 -4.89 20.53 -5.30
N ARG A 123 -5.31 20.21 -6.53
CA ARG A 123 -6.48 19.38 -6.76
C ARG A 123 -6.32 17.99 -6.17
N ARG A 124 -5.16 17.38 -6.42
CA ARG A 124 -4.90 16.02 -5.94
C ARG A 124 -4.78 15.97 -4.41
N MET A 125 -4.16 16.97 -3.80
CA MET A 125 -4.11 17.10 -2.34
C MET A 125 -5.51 17.10 -1.73
N SER A 126 -6.44 17.85 -2.32
CA SER A 126 -7.82 17.89 -1.87
C SER A 126 -8.50 16.50 -1.99
N GLU A 127 -8.25 15.78 -3.08
CA GLU A 127 -8.85 14.48 -3.32
C GLU A 127 -8.35 13.40 -2.35
N ILE A 128 -7.09 13.47 -1.93
CA ILE A 128 -6.47 12.45 -1.08
C ILE A 128 -6.38 12.82 0.41
N SER A 129 -6.85 14.01 0.77
CA SER A 129 -6.67 14.53 2.15
C SER A 129 -7.28 13.64 3.24
N GLU A 130 -8.32 12.88 2.92
CA GLU A 130 -9.01 12.01 3.88
C GLU A 130 -8.59 10.54 3.77
N ALA A 131 -7.61 10.23 2.93
CA ALA A 131 -7.15 8.84 2.80
C ALA A 131 -6.59 8.34 4.14
N PRO A 132 -6.97 7.12 4.56
CA PRO A 132 -6.55 6.58 5.87
C PRO A 132 -5.13 6.01 5.82
N LEU A 133 -4.17 6.87 5.52
CA LEU A 133 -2.75 6.55 5.46
C LEU A 133 -2.02 7.31 6.56
N PHE A 134 -1.31 6.58 7.41
CA PHE A 134 -0.60 7.11 8.56
C PHE A 134 0.91 6.94 8.38
N ILE A 135 1.67 7.95 8.76
CA ILE A 135 3.13 7.98 8.55
C ILE A 135 3.81 8.25 9.88
N ASP A 136 4.80 7.43 10.21
CA ASP A 136 5.61 7.58 11.40
C ASP A 136 7.08 7.47 11.04
N ASP A 137 7.86 8.51 11.34
CA ASP A 137 9.31 8.53 11.14
C ASP A 137 10.09 8.55 12.47
N SER A 138 9.41 8.22 13.57
CA SER A 138 10.03 8.16 14.88
C SER A 138 11.09 7.07 14.94
N PRO A 139 12.27 7.34 15.55
CA PRO A 139 13.36 6.35 15.61
C PRO A 139 13.13 5.24 16.64
N ASN A 140 12.09 5.32 17.45
CA ASN A 140 11.77 4.33 18.48
C ASN A 140 10.40 3.71 18.25
#